data_4628a591abbd947c37e2eba52a84cbd9
#
_entry.id   4628a591abbd947c37e2eba52a84cbd9
#
_cell.length_a   1.000
_cell.length_b   1.000
_cell.length_c   1.000
_cell.angle_alpha   90.00
_cell.angle_beta   90.00
_cell.angle_gamma   90.00
#
_symmetry.space_group_name_H-M   'P 1'
#
loop_
_entity.id
_entity.type
_entity.pdbx_description
1 polymer ?
#
loop_
_entity_poly.entity_id
_entity_poly.type
_entity_poly.pdbx_seq_one_letter_code
_entity_poly.pdbx_strand_id
1 'polypeptide(L)'
;PLPPALDWTPALVAALSEADRLIGRLAGEGGRLPNPHLLIRPFVRREAVLSSRIEGTQATLGELLAAEAGAVVGRSPADLREVGNYVVALEYGVERLGTLPLSLRLVRELHERLIRGVQGDAATPGEFRRSQNWIGLAGWTIADATFVPPPPDHLMECLSAWETFLHDDSLPPLVHAATGEIVDAEEL
;
A
#
# COMPACT_ATOMS: atom_id res chain seq x y z
N PRO A 1 20.17 -2.33 -3.94
CA PRO A 1 20.59 -1.79 -2.63
C PRO A 1 19.73 -0.56 -2.27
N LEU A 2 19.41 -0.40 -0.98
CA LEU A 2 18.74 0.76 -0.44
C LEU A 2 19.74 1.60 0.38
N PRO A 3 19.72 2.93 0.31
CA PRO A 3 18.94 3.72 -0.66
C PRO A 3 19.45 3.55 -2.10
N PRO A 4 18.58 3.75 -3.11
CA PRO A 4 19.03 3.72 -4.50
C PRO A 4 19.94 4.92 -4.79
N ALA A 5 20.84 4.77 -5.76
CA ALA A 5 21.63 5.90 -6.25
C ALA A 5 20.70 6.87 -6.99
N LEU A 6 20.61 8.10 -6.50
CA LEU A 6 19.77 9.16 -7.06
C LEU A 6 20.62 10.18 -7.81
N ASP A 7 20.20 10.54 -9.01
CA ASP A 7 20.76 11.66 -9.73
C ASP A 7 20.01 12.95 -9.36
N TRP A 8 20.64 13.79 -8.57
CA TRP A 8 20.08 15.06 -8.07
C TRP A 8 20.13 16.15 -9.14
N THR A 9 19.31 15.98 -10.18
CA THR A 9 19.20 17.00 -11.23
C THR A 9 18.53 18.28 -10.71
N PRO A 10 18.80 19.46 -11.32
CA PRO A 10 18.10 20.69 -10.98
C PRO A 10 16.58 20.57 -11.13
N ALA A 11 16.11 19.76 -12.08
CA ALA A 11 14.68 19.51 -12.30
C ALA A 11 14.05 18.73 -11.12
N LEU A 12 14.72 17.69 -10.62
CA LEU A 12 14.28 16.91 -9.45
C LEU A 12 14.22 17.80 -8.20
N VAL A 13 15.27 18.60 -7.97
CA VAL A 13 15.32 19.53 -6.81
C VAL A 13 14.19 20.56 -6.88
N ALA A 14 13.93 21.12 -8.04
CA ALA A 14 12.83 22.08 -8.23
C ALA A 14 11.46 21.43 -7.99
N ALA A 15 11.23 20.23 -8.52
CA ALA A 15 9.97 19.49 -8.33
C ALA A 15 9.76 19.14 -6.86
N LEU A 16 10.80 18.67 -6.15
CA LEU A 16 10.75 18.37 -4.73
C LEU A 16 10.40 19.59 -3.89
N SER A 17 11.08 20.71 -4.15
CA SER A 17 10.82 21.97 -3.43
C SER A 17 9.37 22.45 -3.62
N GLU A 18 8.83 22.34 -4.84
CA GLU A 18 7.44 22.69 -5.12
C GLU A 18 6.46 21.72 -4.41
N ALA A 19 6.75 20.43 -4.43
CA ALA A 19 5.92 19.43 -3.76
C ALA A 19 5.89 19.66 -2.23
N ASP A 20 7.04 19.89 -1.59
CA ASP A 20 7.13 20.20 -0.16
C ASP A 20 6.33 21.47 0.18
N ARG A 21 6.44 22.50 -0.64
CA ARG A 21 5.69 23.75 -0.48
C ARG A 21 4.17 23.52 -0.55
N LEU A 22 3.71 22.71 -1.50
CA LEU A 22 2.28 22.38 -1.67
C LEU A 22 1.75 21.51 -0.53
N ILE A 23 2.51 20.53 -0.06
CA ILE A 23 2.15 19.70 1.08
C ILE A 23 2.08 20.54 2.35
N GLY A 24 3.07 21.40 2.59
CA GLY A 24 3.06 22.32 3.72
C GLY A 24 1.84 23.26 3.73
N ARG A 25 1.46 23.76 2.55
CA ARG A 25 0.24 24.56 2.38
C ARG A 25 -1.01 23.74 2.67
N LEU A 26 -1.12 22.52 2.12
CA LEU A 26 -2.25 21.63 2.35
C LEU A 26 -2.40 21.28 3.83
N ALA A 27 -1.29 20.97 4.52
CA ALA A 27 -1.29 20.70 5.95
C ALA A 27 -1.76 21.92 6.78
N GLY A 28 -1.31 23.13 6.41
CA GLY A 28 -1.74 24.37 7.05
C GLY A 28 -3.22 24.68 6.87
N GLU A 29 -3.76 24.47 5.67
CA GLU A 29 -5.21 24.63 5.41
C GLU A 29 -6.03 23.52 6.10
N GLY A 30 -5.55 22.28 6.07
CA GLY A 30 -6.20 21.14 6.73
C GLY A 30 -6.31 21.32 8.26
N GLY A 31 -5.28 21.90 8.89
CA GLY A 31 -5.29 22.18 10.32
C GLY A 31 -6.33 23.22 10.78
N ARG A 32 -6.91 23.97 9.83
CA ARG A 32 -7.99 24.94 10.11
C ARG A 32 -9.39 24.31 10.08
N LEU A 33 -9.51 23.09 9.58
CA LEU A 33 -10.78 22.40 9.47
C LEU A 33 -11.19 21.81 10.82
N PRO A 34 -12.45 21.99 11.24
CA PRO A 34 -12.96 21.41 12.50
C PRO A 34 -12.87 19.88 12.54
N ASN A 35 -13.02 19.23 11.37
CA ASN A 35 -12.90 17.79 11.22
C ASN A 35 -12.32 17.43 9.83
N PRO A 36 -11.00 17.41 9.68
CA PRO A 36 -10.36 17.08 8.40
C PRO A 36 -10.65 15.65 7.93
N HIS A 37 -10.97 14.73 8.85
CA HIS A 37 -11.27 13.34 8.50
C HIS A 37 -12.51 13.20 7.60
N LEU A 38 -13.50 14.09 7.73
CA LEU A 38 -14.69 14.07 6.85
C LEU A 38 -14.33 14.34 5.39
N LEU A 39 -13.28 15.12 5.13
CA LEU A 39 -12.78 15.36 3.76
C LEU A 39 -11.87 14.24 3.26
N ILE A 40 -11.12 13.61 4.14
CA ILE A 40 -10.14 12.56 3.78
C ILE A 40 -10.86 11.25 3.43
N ARG A 41 -11.92 10.89 4.16
CA ARG A 41 -12.64 9.61 3.98
C ARG A 41 -13.04 9.27 2.53
N PRO A 42 -13.61 10.20 1.72
CA PRO A 42 -13.93 9.90 0.33
C PRO A 42 -12.69 9.62 -0.53
N PHE A 43 -11.56 10.27 -0.23
CA PHE A 43 -10.29 10.03 -0.93
C PHE A 43 -9.70 8.66 -0.60
N VAL A 44 -9.74 8.25 0.68
CA VAL A 44 -9.34 6.90 1.10
C VAL A 44 -10.13 5.82 0.36
N ARG A 45 -11.45 5.98 0.25
CA ARG A 45 -12.31 5.03 -0.48
C ARG A 45 -12.05 5.03 -1.98
N ARG A 46 -11.80 6.21 -2.54
CA ARG A 46 -11.42 6.32 -3.95
C ARG A 46 -10.09 5.63 -4.23
N GLU A 47 -9.12 5.82 -3.36
CA GLU A 47 -7.81 5.17 -3.43
C GLU A 47 -7.96 3.66 -3.34
N ALA A 48 -8.70 3.14 -2.36
CA ALA A 48 -8.98 1.72 -2.22
C ALA A 48 -9.54 1.10 -3.52
N VAL A 49 -10.53 1.77 -4.14
CA VAL A 49 -11.10 1.31 -5.41
C VAL A 49 -10.11 1.35 -6.56
N LEU A 50 -9.27 2.39 -6.64
CA LEU A 50 -8.30 2.53 -7.72
C LEU A 50 -7.16 1.52 -7.59
N SER A 51 -6.64 1.33 -6.39
CA SER A 51 -5.58 0.36 -6.10
C SER A 51 -6.07 -1.06 -6.32
N SER A 52 -7.22 -1.46 -5.78
CA SER A 52 -7.79 -2.79 -6.02
C SER A 52 -8.12 -3.06 -7.50
N ARG A 53 -8.35 -2.01 -8.31
CA ARG A 53 -8.51 -2.18 -9.76
C ARG A 53 -7.24 -2.60 -10.48
N ILE A 54 -6.08 -2.17 -10.00
CA ILE A 54 -4.78 -2.60 -10.53
C ILE A 54 -4.64 -4.10 -10.33
N GLU A 55 -5.12 -4.61 -9.20
CA GLU A 55 -5.16 -6.05 -8.86
C GLU A 55 -6.30 -6.83 -9.54
N GLY A 56 -7.09 -6.18 -10.39
CA GLY A 56 -8.13 -6.84 -11.18
C GLY A 56 -9.55 -6.75 -10.62
N THR A 57 -9.75 -6.17 -9.44
CA THR A 57 -11.07 -5.96 -8.83
C THR A 57 -11.92 -5.01 -9.66
N GLN A 58 -13.20 -5.33 -9.85
CA GLN A 58 -14.10 -4.57 -10.71
C GLN A 58 -15.09 -3.66 -9.92
N ALA A 59 -14.93 -3.53 -8.60
CA ALA A 59 -15.79 -2.70 -7.78
C ALA A 59 -15.64 -1.20 -8.12
N THR A 60 -16.74 -0.46 -7.98
CA THR A 60 -16.77 0.99 -8.15
C THR A 60 -16.96 1.69 -6.80
N LEU A 61 -16.58 2.97 -6.72
CA LEU A 61 -16.80 3.77 -5.52
C LEU A 61 -18.27 3.85 -5.11
N GLY A 62 -19.18 3.94 -6.09
CA GLY A 62 -20.62 3.97 -5.84
C GLY A 62 -21.13 2.65 -5.23
N GLU A 63 -20.66 1.51 -5.73
CA GLU A 63 -20.99 0.18 -5.20
C GLU A 63 -20.44 -0.01 -3.79
N LEU A 64 -19.20 0.43 -3.53
CA LEU A 64 -18.61 0.39 -2.18
C LEU A 64 -19.46 1.20 -1.19
N LEU A 65 -19.76 2.46 -1.52
CA LEU A 65 -20.56 3.34 -0.65
C LEU A 65 -21.98 2.82 -0.43
N ALA A 66 -22.61 2.24 -1.47
CA ALA A 66 -23.93 1.63 -1.36
C ALA A 66 -23.90 0.40 -0.44
N ALA A 67 -22.87 -0.47 -0.57
CA ALA A 67 -22.69 -1.61 0.31
C ALA A 67 -22.42 -1.20 1.77
N GLU A 68 -21.60 -0.19 2.01
CA GLU A 68 -21.38 0.38 3.35
C GLU A 68 -22.67 0.94 3.97
N ALA A 69 -23.57 1.48 3.14
CA ALA A 69 -24.90 1.94 3.57
C ALA A 69 -25.92 0.81 3.75
N GLY A 70 -25.54 -0.46 3.54
CA GLY A 70 -26.40 -1.63 3.70
C GLY A 70 -27.31 -1.89 2.49
N ALA A 71 -27.09 -1.23 1.35
CA ALA A 71 -27.85 -1.48 0.14
C ALA A 71 -27.39 -2.79 -0.55
N VAL A 72 -28.34 -3.46 -1.20
CA VAL A 72 -28.02 -4.63 -2.05
C VAL A 72 -27.34 -4.15 -3.33
N VAL A 73 -26.15 -4.65 -3.59
CA VAL A 73 -25.34 -4.29 -4.76
C VAL A 73 -25.19 -5.52 -5.66
N GLY A 74 -25.32 -5.33 -6.97
CA GLY A 74 -25.18 -6.42 -7.96
C GLY A 74 -23.74 -6.88 -8.21
N ARG A 75 -22.76 -6.33 -7.50
CA ARG A 75 -21.34 -6.67 -7.61
C ARG A 75 -21.03 -7.94 -6.82
N SER A 76 -19.96 -8.66 -7.23
CA SER A 76 -19.41 -9.78 -6.48
C SER A 76 -19.16 -9.39 -5.01
N PRO A 77 -19.67 -10.17 -4.04
CA PRO A 77 -19.34 -9.92 -2.63
C PRO A 77 -17.85 -10.02 -2.31
N ALA A 78 -17.09 -10.78 -3.11
CA ALA A 78 -15.63 -10.89 -2.98
C ALA A 78 -14.94 -9.57 -3.34
N ASP A 79 -15.28 -8.97 -4.49
CA ASP A 79 -14.72 -7.69 -4.92
C ASP A 79 -14.99 -6.58 -3.91
N LEU A 80 -16.22 -6.50 -3.40
CA LEU A 80 -16.60 -5.51 -2.39
C LEU A 80 -15.87 -5.71 -1.06
N ARG A 81 -15.61 -6.97 -0.69
CA ARG A 81 -14.86 -7.32 0.52
C ARG A 81 -13.40 -6.92 0.40
N GLU A 82 -12.78 -7.18 -0.73
CA GLU A 82 -11.39 -6.81 -1.02
C GLU A 82 -11.19 -5.31 -0.88
N VAL A 83 -12.00 -4.50 -1.58
CA VAL A 83 -11.94 -3.04 -1.46
C VAL A 83 -12.25 -2.56 -0.04
N GLY A 84 -13.24 -3.18 0.63
CA GLY A 84 -13.57 -2.87 2.02
C GLY A 84 -12.41 -3.18 2.98
N ASN A 85 -11.73 -4.31 2.78
CA ASN A 85 -10.55 -4.68 3.54
C ASN A 85 -9.41 -3.66 3.37
N TYR A 86 -9.20 -3.17 2.14
CA TYR A 86 -8.22 -2.12 1.87
C TYR A 86 -8.50 -0.86 2.70
N VAL A 87 -9.76 -0.38 2.71
CA VAL A 87 -10.16 0.77 3.53
C VAL A 87 -9.88 0.52 5.01
N VAL A 88 -10.28 -0.64 5.52
CA VAL A 88 -10.05 -1.04 6.92
C VAL A 88 -8.56 -1.12 7.26
N ALA A 89 -7.76 -1.70 6.38
CA ALA A 89 -6.32 -1.81 6.58
C ALA A 89 -5.66 -0.43 6.59
N LEU A 90 -6.01 0.45 5.65
CA LEU A 90 -5.44 1.80 5.57
C LEU A 90 -5.84 2.66 6.78
N GLU A 91 -7.13 2.69 7.16
CA GLU A 91 -7.61 3.44 8.34
C GLU A 91 -6.91 2.92 9.62
N TYR A 92 -6.80 1.60 9.78
CA TYR A 92 -6.05 0.98 10.88
C TYR A 92 -4.57 1.37 10.88
N GLY A 93 -3.91 1.34 9.71
CA GLY A 93 -2.50 1.69 9.58
C GLY A 93 -2.22 3.12 10.02
N VAL A 94 -3.04 4.06 9.57
CA VAL A 94 -2.92 5.48 9.95
C VAL A 94 -3.09 5.67 11.46
N GLU A 95 -4.08 5.02 12.08
CA GLU A 95 -4.28 5.08 13.53
C GLU A 95 -3.10 4.42 14.28
N ARG A 96 -2.65 3.28 13.79
CA ARG A 96 -1.59 2.49 14.41
C ARG A 96 -0.24 3.17 14.43
N LEU A 97 0.06 4.00 13.41
CA LEU A 97 1.27 4.82 13.33
C LEU A 97 1.42 5.79 14.52
N GLY A 98 0.34 6.13 15.22
CA GLY A 98 0.42 6.90 16.47
C GLY A 98 1.09 6.16 17.64
N THR A 99 1.24 4.84 17.56
CA THR A 99 1.77 3.99 18.64
C THR A 99 2.83 2.99 18.20
N LEU A 100 2.91 2.70 16.91
CA LEU A 100 3.87 1.77 16.31
C LEU A 100 4.50 2.46 15.09
N PRO A 101 5.81 2.57 14.97
CA PRO A 101 6.44 3.08 13.76
C PRO A 101 6.17 2.17 12.57
N LEU A 102 6.39 2.68 11.36
CA LEU A 102 6.37 1.90 10.14
C LEU A 102 7.42 0.78 10.27
N SER A 103 6.99 -0.46 10.19
CA SER A 103 7.80 -1.63 10.55
C SER A 103 7.23 -2.90 9.94
N LEU A 104 8.04 -3.95 9.85
CA LEU A 104 7.58 -5.28 9.41
C LEU A 104 6.43 -5.82 10.25
N ARG A 105 6.35 -5.45 11.51
CA ARG A 105 5.21 -5.78 12.36
C ARG A 105 3.93 -5.09 11.85
N LEU A 106 3.99 -3.79 11.54
CA LEU A 106 2.84 -3.06 11.01
C LEU A 106 2.41 -3.63 9.66
N VAL A 107 3.36 -3.92 8.77
CA VAL A 107 3.09 -4.57 7.48
C VAL A 107 2.31 -5.87 7.67
N ARG A 108 2.72 -6.73 8.59
CA ARG A 108 2.00 -7.99 8.90
C ARG A 108 0.60 -7.74 9.45
N GLU A 109 0.44 -6.74 10.33
CA GLU A 109 -0.86 -6.34 10.88
C GLU A 109 -1.80 -5.79 9.78
N LEU A 110 -1.26 -5.09 8.76
CA LEU A 110 -2.00 -4.60 7.59
C LEU A 110 -2.38 -5.74 6.65
N HIS A 111 -1.42 -6.60 6.30
CA HIS A 111 -1.62 -7.76 5.44
C HIS A 111 -2.72 -8.69 6.00
N GLU A 112 -2.70 -8.96 7.31
CA GLU A 112 -3.77 -9.75 7.95
C GLU A 112 -5.16 -9.18 7.69
N ARG A 113 -5.31 -7.85 7.69
CA ARG A 113 -6.59 -7.18 7.46
C ARG A 113 -6.97 -7.16 5.99
N LEU A 114 -5.98 -6.91 5.14
CA LEU A 114 -6.16 -6.78 3.70
C LEU A 114 -6.73 -8.08 3.09
N ILE A 115 -6.15 -9.22 3.44
CA ILE A 115 -6.53 -10.51 2.83
C ILE A 115 -7.58 -11.30 3.64
N ARG A 116 -8.16 -10.72 4.68
CA ARG A 116 -9.15 -11.39 5.53
C ARG A 116 -10.41 -11.78 4.76
N GLY A 117 -10.62 -13.09 4.57
CA GLY A 117 -11.78 -13.64 3.87
C GLY A 117 -11.83 -13.33 2.37
N VAL A 118 -10.73 -12.88 1.79
CA VAL A 118 -10.50 -12.81 0.35
C VAL A 118 -9.99 -14.16 -0.15
N GLN A 119 -10.29 -14.52 -1.41
CA GLN A 119 -9.95 -15.84 -1.94
C GLN A 119 -8.45 -16.03 -2.09
N GLY A 120 -7.97 -17.16 -1.58
CA GLY A 120 -6.60 -17.64 -1.68
C GLY A 120 -6.33 -18.64 -0.56
N ASP A 121 -6.63 -19.92 -0.76
CA ASP A 121 -6.38 -21.00 0.23
C ASP A 121 -4.91 -21.13 0.64
N ALA A 122 -4.01 -20.49 -0.08
CA ALA A 122 -2.57 -20.46 0.20
C ALA A 122 -2.12 -19.23 1.01
N ALA A 123 -2.99 -18.22 1.16
CA ALA A 123 -2.62 -16.99 1.84
C ALA A 123 -2.68 -17.19 3.37
N THR A 124 -1.57 -16.94 4.04
CA THR A 124 -1.48 -16.93 5.50
C THR A 124 -1.53 -15.48 5.99
N PRO A 125 -2.72 -14.98 6.44
CA PRO A 125 -2.88 -13.59 6.84
C PRO A 125 -1.85 -13.17 7.89
N GLY A 126 -1.11 -12.11 7.60
CA GLY A 126 -0.10 -11.57 8.52
C GLY A 126 1.20 -12.36 8.57
N GLU A 127 1.44 -13.31 7.68
CA GLU A 127 2.71 -14.02 7.56
C GLU A 127 3.40 -13.70 6.24
N PHE A 128 4.72 -13.64 6.27
CA PHE A 128 5.52 -13.58 5.05
C PHE A 128 5.52 -14.93 4.34
N ARG A 129 5.58 -14.88 3.01
CA ARG A 129 5.59 -16.08 2.16
C ARG A 129 6.73 -17.03 2.48
N ARG A 130 6.46 -18.32 2.29
CA ARG A 130 7.44 -19.42 2.46
C ARG A 130 7.71 -20.15 1.16
N SER A 131 7.03 -19.77 0.08
CA SER A 131 7.21 -20.33 -1.26
C SER A 131 7.68 -19.24 -2.23
N GLN A 132 8.33 -19.67 -3.31
CA GLN A 132 8.69 -18.76 -4.38
C GLN A 132 7.44 -18.41 -5.19
N ASN A 133 7.23 -17.13 -5.42
CA ASN A 133 6.23 -16.59 -6.33
C ASN A 133 6.91 -15.81 -7.46
N TRP A 134 6.15 -15.41 -8.47
CA TRP A 134 6.59 -14.61 -9.60
C TRP A 134 5.41 -13.91 -10.25
N ILE A 135 5.67 -12.83 -10.98
CA ILE A 135 4.68 -12.14 -11.80
C ILE A 135 4.81 -12.58 -13.25
N GLY A 136 3.69 -13.00 -13.85
CA GLY A 136 3.62 -13.44 -15.23
C GLY A 136 2.21 -13.76 -15.68
N LEU A 137 2.03 -14.13 -16.96
CA LEU A 137 0.74 -14.48 -17.50
C LEU A 137 0.29 -15.88 -17.02
N ALA A 138 -1.03 -16.09 -16.96
CA ALA A 138 -1.60 -17.37 -16.60
C ALA A 138 -1.03 -18.50 -17.47
N GLY A 139 -0.54 -19.56 -16.84
CA GLY A 139 0.08 -20.71 -17.51
C GLY A 139 1.60 -20.57 -17.77
N TRP A 140 2.20 -19.43 -17.43
CA TRP A 140 3.65 -19.27 -17.46
C TRP A 140 4.31 -20.01 -16.29
N THR A 141 5.61 -20.27 -16.47
CA THR A 141 6.48 -20.79 -15.41
C THR A 141 7.39 -19.68 -14.89
N ILE A 142 8.10 -19.93 -13.81
CA ILE A 142 9.08 -18.98 -13.27
C ILE A 142 10.16 -18.58 -14.30
N ALA A 143 10.45 -19.46 -15.27
CA ALA A 143 11.42 -19.18 -16.33
C ALA A 143 10.89 -18.14 -17.35
N ASP A 144 9.58 -18.01 -17.45
CA ASP A 144 8.91 -17.08 -18.37
C ASP A 144 8.48 -15.79 -17.63
N ALA A 145 8.69 -15.71 -16.30
CA ALA A 145 8.18 -14.65 -15.46
C ALA A 145 8.71 -13.26 -15.86
N THR A 146 7.84 -12.27 -15.80
CA THR A 146 8.21 -10.86 -16.03
C THR A 146 9.03 -10.32 -14.87
N PHE A 147 8.73 -10.78 -13.65
CA PHE A 147 9.45 -10.43 -12.43
C PHE A 147 9.50 -11.63 -11.48
N VAL A 148 10.65 -11.82 -10.84
CA VAL A 148 10.87 -12.85 -9.82
C VAL A 148 11.43 -12.16 -8.58
N PRO A 149 10.66 -12.08 -7.48
CA PRO A 149 11.13 -11.49 -6.23
C PRO A 149 12.22 -12.36 -5.58
N PRO A 150 12.92 -11.84 -4.56
CA PRO A 150 13.92 -12.61 -3.83
C PRO A 150 13.38 -13.96 -3.37
N PRO A 151 14.20 -15.01 -3.34
CA PRO A 151 13.75 -16.31 -2.83
C PRO A 151 13.41 -16.23 -1.34
N PRO A 152 12.51 -17.11 -0.82
CA PRO A 152 12.05 -17.07 0.56
C PRO A 152 13.18 -17.05 1.59
N ASP A 153 14.29 -17.73 1.32
CA ASP A 153 15.46 -17.78 2.22
C ASP A 153 16.16 -16.43 2.38
N HIS A 154 16.03 -15.54 1.39
CA HIS A 154 16.59 -14.19 1.41
C HIS A 154 15.54 -13.10 1.73
N LEU A 155 14.27 -13.46 1.79
CA LEU A 155 13.19 -12.51 2.00
C LEU A 155 13.38 -11.68 3.28
N MET A 156 13.68 -12.34 4.39
CA MET A 156 13.86 -11.65 5.68
C MET A 156 15.07 -10.72 5.71
N GLU A 157 16.13 -11.05 4.98
CA GLU A 157 17.29 -10.16 4.81
C GLU A 157 16.88 -8.90 4.04
N CYS A 158 16.16 -9.05 2.92
CA CYS A 158 15.66 -7.94 2.13
C CYS A 158 14.69 -7.06 2.91
N LEU A 159 13.73 -7.67 3.62
CA LEU A 159 12.76 -6.96 4.43
C LEU A 159 13.41 -6.20 5.61
N SER A 160 14.41 -6.80 6.25
CA SER A 160 15.16 -6.12 7.31
C SER A 160 15.98 -4.93 6.79
N ALA A 161 16.56 -5.07 5.60
CA ALA A 161 17.24 -3.95 4.94
C ALA A 161 16.27 -2.83 4.57
N TRP A 162 15.08 -3.18 4.08
CA TRP A 162 14.00 -2.23 3.80
C TRP A 162 13.51 -1.54 5.09
N GLU A 163 13.25 -2.28 6.18
CA GLU A 163 12.85 -1.70 7.45
C GLU A 163 13.92 -0.74 8.00
N THR A 164 15.20 -1.09 7.87
CA THR A 164 16.31 -0.19 8.23
C THR A 164 16.27 1.08 7.38
N PHE A 165 16.02 0.95 6.07
CA PHE A 165 15.90 2.08 5.17
C PHE A 165 14.70 2.98 5.53
N LEU A 166 13.56 2.44 5.95
CA LEU A 166 12.39 3.24 6.37
C LEU A 166 12.69 4.19 7.52
N HIS A 167 13.73 3.92 8.31
CA HIS A 167 14.16 4.75 9.43
C HIS A 167 15.44 5.55 9.13
N ASP A 168 15.87 5.60 7.87
CA ASP A 168 17.02 6.36 7.41
C ASP A 168 16.60 7.79 7.02
N ASP A 169 16.96 8.76 7.84
CA ASP A 169 16.68 10.18 7.63
C ASP A 169 17.65 10.87 6.62
N SER A 170 18.44 10.10 5.88
CA SER A 170 19.42 10.66 4.92
C SER A 170 18.79 11.27 3.68
N LEU A 171 17.53 10.91 3.35
CA LEU A 171 16.79 11.39 2.20
C LEU A 171 15.65 12.33 2.62
N PRO A 172 15.29 13.31 1.77
CA PRO A 172 14.08 14.09 1.96
C PRO A 172 12.83 13.19 2.03
N PRO A 173 11.84 13.48 2.92
CA PRO A 173 10.71 12.59 3.18
C PRO A 173 9.94 12.12 1.94
N LEU A 174 9.71 13.01 0.96
CA LEU A 174 9.02 12.64 -0.28
C LEU A 174 9.83 11.69 -1.16
N VAL A 175 11.14 11.90 -1.23
CA VAL A 175 12.05 11.01 -1.97
C VAL A 175 12.11 9.67 -1.28
N HIS A 176 12.23 9.69 0.04
CA HIS A 176 12.23 8.49 0.86
C HIS A 176 10.95 7.66 0.67
N ALA A 177 9.79 8.30 0.72
CA ALA A 177 8.49 7.63 0.48
C ALA A 177 8.45 6.99 -0.92
N ALA A 178 8.86 7.73 -1.98
CA ALA A 178 8.84 7.23 -3.35
C ALA A 178 9.84 6.08 -3.61
N THR A 179 10.94 6.01 -2.85
CA THR A 179 11.98 4.97 -3.02
C THR A 179 11.78 3.78 -2.08
N GLY A 180 10.97 3.93 -1.04
CA GLY A 180 10.65 2.90 -0.06
C GLY A 180 9.35 2.13 -0.34
N GLU A 181 8.68 2.42 -1.45
CA GLU A 181 7.45 1.73 -1.83
C GLU A 181 7.69 0.23 -2.02
N ILE A 182 6.83 -0.57 -1.41
CA ILE A 182 6.76 -2.01 -1.67
C ILE A 182 5.81 -2.20 -2.83
N VAL A 183 6.30 -2.79 -3.90
CA VAL A 183 5.61 -2.80 -5.20
C VAL A 183 4.37 -3.69 -5.20
N ASP A 184 4.26 -4.70 -4.31
CA ASP A 184 3.09 -5.58 -4.32
C ASP A 184 2.87 -6.30 -2.98
N ALA A 185 1.62 -6.29 -2.49
CA ALA A 185 1.22 -7.01 -1.28
C ALA A 185 1.26 -8.54 -1.46
N GLU A 186 1.14 -9.06 -2.69
CA GLU A 186 1.28 -10.49 -3.00
C GLU A 186 2.74 -10.96 -2.96
N GLU A 187 3.69 -10.03 -2.95
CA GLU A 187 5.11 -10.33 -2.86
C GLU A 187 5.59 -10.51 -1.41
N LEU A 188 4.76 -10.17 -0.43
CA LEU A 188 5.01 -10.37 1.00
C LEU A 188 4.64 -11.78 1.45
#